data_c286c35174f318fc84ee2a4f06975d60
#
_entry.id   c286c35174f318fc84ee2a4f06975d60
#
_cell.length_a   1.000
_cell.length_b   1.000
_cell.length_c   1.000
_cell.angle_alpha   90.00
_cell.angle_beta   90.00
_cell.angle_gamma   90.00
#
_symmetry.space_group_name_H-M   'P 1'
#
loop_
_entity.id
_entity.type
_entity.pdbx_description
1 polymer ?
#
loop_
_entity_poly.entity_id
_entity_poly.type
_entity_poly.pdbx_seq_one_letter_code
_entity_poly.pdbx_strand_id
1 'polypeptide(L)'
;VMLTKSMALEFAAAGVRVNALCPGGVKTPLLRATQAPEGAERKLFARLMPFLPLAEADEIATAVAYLASDEARYATGVAFPIDGGQTI
;
A
#
# COMPACT_ATOMS: atom_id res chain seq x y z
N VAL A 1 -1.41 9.94 -2.81
CA VAL A 1 -2.26 9.62 -3.99
C VAL A 1 -2.32 10.81 -4.97
N MET A 2 -2.68 12.02 -4.54
CA MET A 2 -2.77 13.16 -5.47
C MET A 2 -1.43 13.53 -6.09
N LEU A 3 -0.35 13.57 -5.32
CA LEU A 3 1.00 13.79 -5.84
C LEU A 3 1.38 12.74 -6.92
N THR A 4 1.06 11.47 -6.67
CA THR A 4 1.29 10.37 -7.64
C THR A 4 0.62 10.66 -8.99
N LYS A 5 -0.64 11.07 -8.96
CA LYS A 5 -1.40 11.40 -10.18
C LYS A 5 -0.84 12.62 -10.91
N SER A 6 -0.48 13.67 -10.17
CA SER A 6 0.12 14.88 -10.74
C SER A 6 1.47 14.57 -11.39
N MET A 7 2.33 13.83 -10.71
CA MET A 7 3.62 13.41 -11.28
C MET A 7 3.46 12.46 -12.47
N ALA A 8 2.50 11.54 -12.41
CA ALA A 8 2.23 10.63 -13.53
C ALA A 8 1.83 11.41 -14.79
N LEU A 9 1.00 12.43 -14.64
CA LEU A 9 0.60 13.30 -15.75
C LEU A 9 1.77 14.13 -16.27
N GLU A 10 2.53 14.75 -15.38
CA GLU A 10 3.65 15.63 -15.71
C GLU A 10 4.75 14.88 -16.50
N PHE A 11 5.07 13.66 -16.07
CA PHE A 11 6.17 12.88 -16.64
C PHE A 11 5.73 11.86 -17.71
N ALA A 12 4.45 11.78 -18.04
CA ALA A 12 3.92 10.83 -19.02
C ALA A 12 4.61 10.97 -20.39
N ALA A 13 4.80 12.21 -20.87
CA ALA A 13 5.45 12.47 -22.15
C ALA A 13 6.94 12.06 -22.17
N ALA A 14 7.58 12.00 -21.02
CA ALA A 14 8.95 11.50 -20.86
C ALA A 14 9.03 9.96 -20.74
N GLY A 15 7.89 9.25 -20.80
CA GLY A 15 7.82 7.80 -20.66
C GLY A 15 8.04 7.31 -19.22
N VAL A 16 7.93 8.20 -18.23
CA VAL A 16 8.09 7.84 -16.82
C VAL A 16 6.73 7.46 -16.23
N ARG A 17 6.68 6.28 -15.61
CA ARG A 17 5.50 5.83 -14.88
C ARG A 17 5.64 6.16 -13.39
N VAL A 18 4.58 6.64 -12.78
CA VAL A 18 4.54 6.98 -11.36
C VAL A 18 3.30 6.33 -10.73
N ASN A 19 3.52 5.45 -9.78
CA ASN A 19 2.46 4.74 -9.08
C ASN A 19 2.70 4.79 -7.57
N ALA A 20 1.65 4.67 -6.79
CA ALA A 20 1.72 4.56 -5.34
C ALA A 20 1.24 3.18 -4.90
N LEU A 21 2.04 2.49 -4.11
CA LEU A 21 1.62 1.29 -3.39
C LEU A 21 1.09 1.70 -2.01
N CYS A 22 -0.06 1.18 -1.64
CA CYS A 22 -0.74 1.51 -0.38
C CYS A 22 -0.92 0.21 0.42
N PRO A 23 0.12 -0.25 1.14
CA PRO A 23 0.02 -1.48 1.93
C PRO A 23 -0.82 -1.26 3.18
N GLY A 24 -1.54 -2.31 3.59
CA GLY A 24 -2.17 -2.41 4.90
C GLY A 24 -1.20 -2.89 5.97
N GLY A 25 -1.69 -3.70 6.90
CA GLY A 25 -0.86 -4.27 7.96
C GLY A 25 0.18 -5.26 7.43
N VAL A 26 1.46 -4.97 7.65
CA VAL A 26 2.60 -5.80 7.26
C VAL A 26 3.39 -6.20 8.49
N LYS A 27 3.79 -7.47 8.58
CA LYS A 27 4.60 -7.99 9.68
C LYS A 27 6.01 -7.41 9.64
N THR A 28 6.21 -6.32 10.35
CA THR A 28 7.48 -5.59 10.46
C THR A 28 7.85 -5.36 11.92
N PRO A 29 9.12 -5.07 12.23
CA PRO A 29 9.52 -4.66 13.58
C PRO A 29 8.73 -3.44 14.08
N LEU A 30 8.41 -2.49 13.19
CA LEU A 30 7.60 -1.31 13.51
C LEU A 30 6.20 -1.73 14.00
N LEU A 31 5.53 -2.62 13.26
CA LEU A 31 4.18 -3.07 13.63
C LEU A 31 4.21 -3.83 14.97
N ARG A 32 5.24 -4.65 15.22
CA ARG A 32 5.41 -5.36 16.50
C ARG A 32 5.62 -4.41 17.67
N ALA A 33 6.27 -3.27 17.45
CA ALA A 33 6.50 -2.24 18.45
C ALA A 33 5.28 -1.34 18.66
N THR A 34 4.31 -1.35 17.72
CA THR A 34 3.09 -0.54 17.80
C THR A 34 2.06 -1.25 18.65
N GLN A 35 1.66 -0.60 19.74
CA GLN A 35 0.58 -1.06 20.60
C GLN A 35 -0.64 -0.14 20.48
N ALA A 36 -1.83 -0.70 20.71
CA ALA A 36 -3.01 0.13 20.82
C ALA A 36 -2.83 1.17 21.93
N PRO A 37 -3.22 2.43 21.70
CA PRO A 37 -3.17 3.44 22.74
C PRO A 37 -3.92 2.97 24.00
N GLU A 38 -3.42 3.38 25.16
CA GLU A 38 -4.13 3.14 26.42
C GLU A 38 -5.53 3.78 26.36
N GLY A 39 -6.56 3.04 26.77
CA GLY A 39 -7.95 3.48 26.67
C GLY A 39 -8.58 3.36 25.28
N ALA A 40 -7.87 2.82 24.27
CA ALA A 40 -8.46 2.58 22.95
C ALA A 40 -9.63 1.60 23.04
N GLU A 41 -10.76 1.95 22.40
CA GLU A 41 -11.93 1.08 22.33
C GLU A 41 -11.63 -0.10 21.39
N ARG A 42 -11.62 -1.32 21.94
CA ARG A 42 -11.27 -2.55 21.18
C ARG A 42 -12.14 -2.76 19.95
N LYS A 43 -13.42 -2.41 20.00
CA LYS A 43 -14.35 -2.56 18.87
C LYS A 43 -13.97 -1.64 17.70
N LEU A 44 -13.57 -0.40 18.00
CA LEU A 44 -13.11 0.53 16.97
C LEU A 44 -11.76 0.10 16.41
N PHE A 45 -10.84 -0.35 17.28
CA PHE A 45 -9.54 -0.84 16.87
C PHE A 45 -9.63 -2.07 15.96
N ALA A 46 -10.57 -2.97 16.23
CA ALA A 46 -10.80 -4.15 15.40
C ALA A 46 -11.24 -3.81 13.97
N ARG A 47 -11.89 -2.66 13.75
CA ARG A 47 -12.27 -2.18 12.41
C ARG A 47 -11.08 -1.71 11.57
N LEU A 48 -9.93 -1.47 12.19
CA LEU A 48 -8.69 -1.10 11.51
C LEU A 48 -7.89 -2.32 11.07
N MET A 49 -8.34 -3.52 11.42
CA MET A 49 -7.66 -4.76 11.04
C MET A 49 -8.11 -5.22 9.65
N PRO A 50 -7.20 -5.75 8.85
CA PRO A 50 -7.55 -6.34 7.57
C PRO A 50 -8.39 -7.62 7.75
N PHE A 51 -9.16 -7.99 6.73
CA PHE A 51 -9.90 -9.27 6.72
C PHE A 51 -8.97 -10.47 6.53
N LEU A 52 -7.88 -10.29 5.79
CA LEU A 52 -6.85 -11.31 5.61
C LEU A 52 -5.79 -11.21 6.71
N PRO A 53 -5.02 -12.30 6.94
CA PRO A 53 -3.85 -12.22 7.81
C PRO A 53 -2.90 -11.09 7.38
N LEU A 54 -2.14 -10.56 8.34
CA LEU A 54 -1.11 -9.56 8.05
C LEU A 54 -0.14 -10.08 6.99
N ALA A 55 0.16 -9.24 6.00
CA ALA A 55 1.08 -9.60 4.93
C ALA A 55 2.51 -9.78 5.44
N GLU A 56 3.26 -10.65 4.79
CA GLU A 56 4.70 -10.69 4.90
C GLU A 56 5.32 -9.55 4.04
N ALA A 57 6.51 -9.08 4.41
CA ALA A 57 7.17 -8.00 3.67
C ALA A 57 7.43 -8.37 2.19
N ASP A 58 7.72 -9.66 1.93
CA ASP A 58 7.98 -10.16 0.57
C ASP A 58 6.74 -10.09 -0.33
N GLU A 59 5.53 -10.19 0.22
CA GLU A 59 4.30 -10.06 -0.55
C GLU A 59 4.16 -8.62 -1.08
N ILE A 60 4.52 -7.65 -0.26
CA ILE A 60 4.54 -6.22 -0.67
C ILE A 60 5.68 -5.97 -1.66
N ALA A 61 6.86 -6.55 -1.43
CA ALA A 61 8.00 -6.42 -2.33
C ALA A 61 7.71 -6.98 -3.73
N THR A 62 6.94 -8.07 -3.83
CA THR A 62 6.50 -8.63 -5.11
C THR A 62 5.65 -7.63 -5.91
N ALA A 63 4.76 -6.91 -5.26
CA ALA A 63 3.95 -5.89 -5.91
C ALA A 63 4.78 -4.67 -6.36
N VAL A 64 5.77 -4.28 -5.56
CA VAL A 64 6.74 -3.24 -5.98
C VAL A 64 7.49 -3.70 -7.22
N ALA A 65 8.00 -4.92 -7.24
CA ALA A 65 8.72 -5.49 -8.38
C ALA A 65 7.85 -5.50 -9.65
N TYR A 66 6.58 -5.91 -9.54
CA TYR A 66 5.62 -5.86 -10.64
C TYR A 66 5.47 -4.43 -11.18
N LEU A 67 5.15 -3.46 -10.30
CA LEU A 67 4.93 -2.07 -10.73
C LEU A 67 6.18 -1.42 -11.32
N ALA A 68 7.37 -1.85 -10.91
CA ALA A 68 8.65 -1.37 -11.43
C ALA A 68 9.05 -2.04 -12.76
N SER A 69 8.47 -3.18 -13.09
CA SER A 69 8.80 -3.98 -14.27
C SER A 69 8.10 -3.49 -15.55
N ASP A 70 8.56 -3.97 -16.71
CA ASP A 70 7.92 -3.74 -17.99
C ASP A 70 6.55 -4.42 -18.12
N GLU A 71 6.27 -5.43 -17.30
CA GLU A 71 4.94 -6.07 -17.23
C GLU A 71 3.86 -5.08 -16.85
N ALA A 72 4.20 -4.09 -16.03
CA ALA A 72 3.29 -3.01 -15.63
C ALA A 72 3.38 -1.77 -16.54
N ARG A 73 3.83 -1.92 -17.78
CA ARG A 73 4.04 -0.79 -18.72
C ARG A 73 2.83 0.10 -18.94
N TYR A 74 1.63 -0.41 -18.73
CA TYR A 74 0.36 0.32 -18.91
C TYR A 74 -0.20 0.89 -17.61
N ALA A 75 0.51 0.73 -16.48
CA ALA A 75 0.12 1.25 -15.17
C ALA A 75 0.88 2.54 -14.85
N THR A 76 0.17 3.66 -14.79
CA THR A 76 0.69 4.93 -14.29
C THR A 76 -0.41 5.74 -13.62
N GLY A 77 -0.10 6.52 -12.61
CA GLY A 77 -1.06 7.29 -11.82
C GLY A 77 -1.94 6.46 -10.88
N VAL A 78 -1.61 5.19 -10.69
CA VAL A 78 -2.42 4.26 -9.87
C VAL A 78 -2.04 4.39 -8.39
N ALA A 79 -3.07 4.45 -7.53
CA ALA A 79 -2.94 4.11 -6.12
C ALA A 79 -3.39 2.66 -5.96
N PHE A 80 -2.46 1.78 -5.63
CA PHE A 80 -2.66 0.33 -5.61
C PHE A 80 -2.71 -0.18 -4.16
N PRO A 81 -3.92 -0.39 -3.58
CA PRO A 81 -4.04 -0.93 -2.24
C PRO A 81 -3.69 -2.42 -2.23
N ILE A 82 -2.86 -2.82 -1.26
CA ILE A 82 -2.58 -4.21 -0.90
C ILE A 82 -2.73 -4.29 0.62
N ASP A 83 -3.94 -4.41 1.09
CA ASP A 83 -4.29 -4.15 2.47
C ASP A 83 -5.14 -5.24 3.13
N GLY A 84 -5.30 -6.38 2.45
CA GLY A 84 -6.11 -7.48 2.95
C GLY A 84 -7.57 -7.11 3.22
N GLY A 85 -8.09 -6.12 2.49
CA GLY A 85 -9.45 -5.63 2.65
C GLY A 85 -9.64 -4.60 3.78
N GLN A 86 -8.55 -4.03 4.30
CA GLN A 86 -8.62 -3.06 5.41
C GLN A 86 -9.40 -1.78 5.06
N THR A 87 -9.45 -1.40 3.78
CA THR A 87 -10.07 -0.15 3.33
C THR A 87 -11.42 -0.32 2.63
N ILE A 88 -12.01 -1.51 2.66
CA ILE A 88 -13.33 -1.80 2.10
C ILE A 88 -14.43 -1.86 3.16
#